data_e5eb8e44fb5e3217d5b6f510c8589ee0
#
_entry.id   e5eb8e44fb5e3217d5b6f510c8589ee0
#
_cell.length_a   1.000
_cell.length_b   1.000
_cell.length_c   1.000
_cell.angle_alpha   90.00
_cell.angle_beta   90.00
_cell.angle_gamma   90.00
#
_symmetry.space_group_name_H-M   'P 1'
#
loop_
_entity.id
_entity.type
_entity.pdbx_description
1 polymer ?
#
loop_
_entity_poly.entity_id
_entity_poly.type
_entity_poly.pdbx_seq_one_letter_code
_entity_poly.pdbx_strand_id
1 'polypeptide(L)'
;NNDYFNYMSVSSNSQTEYLYNNNTYEPFKEVDLIINGNSRFNKRYATYFRTIQPKTHHSKIPNKHIYLYSFSLNPEKHQPSGVLNFSKLKSVKLNLTEANTTNMELLVFAVNYNLLRIVNGMGGLAYTS
;
A
#
# COMPACT_ATOMS: atom_id res chain seq x y z
N ASN A 1 -2.83 6.15 -24.11
CA ASN A 1 -3.50 6.42 -22.83
C ASN A 1 -2.54 6.09 -21.72
N ASN A 2 -1.99 7.13 -21.09
CA ASN A 2 -1.08 6.99 -19.96
C ASN A 2 -1.90 6.78 -18.69
N ASP A 3 -2.28 5.54 -18.41
CA ASP A 3 -3.01 5.19 -17.20
C ASP A 3 -2.01 4.86 -16.07
N TYR A 4 -1.20 5.85 -15.73
CA TYR A 4 -0.24 5.73 -14.64
C TYR A 4 -0.94 5.44 -13.30
N PHE A 5 -0.32 4.61 -12.49
CA PHE A 5 -0.81 4.20 -11.16
C PHE A 5 -2.14 3.43 -11.19
N ASN A 6 -2.49 2.79 -12.29
CA ASN A 6 -3.59 1.84 -12.32
C ASN A 6 -3.03 0.42 -12.39
N TYR A 7 -3.03 -0.27 -11.26
CA TYR A 7 -2.45 -1.61 -11.08
C TYR A 7 -3.50 -2.71 -11.22
N MET A 8 -4.44 -2.51 -12.11
CA MET A 8 -5.46 -3.49 -12.43
C MET A 8 -4.89 -4.61 -13.31
N SER A 9 -5.23 -5.86 -13.03
CA SER A 9 -4.94 -6.95 -13.97
C SER A 9 -5.92 -6.88 -15.15
N VAL A 10 -5.39 -6.75 -16.35
CA VAL A 10 -6.22 -6.81 -17.57
C VAL A 10 -6.25 -8.24 -18.06
N SER A 11 -7.41 -8.88 -17.99
CA SER A 11 -7.65 -10.10 -18.75
C SER A 11 -7.85 -9.74 -20.21
N SER A 12 -7.02 -10.28 -21.11
CA SER A 12 -6.96 -9.92 -22.53
C SER A 12 -8.21 -10.25 -23.36
N ASN A 13 -9.26 -10.76 -22.77
CA ASN A 13 -10.36 -11.38 -23.54
C ASN A 13 -11.78 -10.85 -23.32
N SER A 14 -12.03 -9.78 -22.58
CA SER A 14 -13.40 -9.25 -22.53
C SER A 14 -13.48 -7.81 -22.07
N GLN A 15 -13.77 -6.94 -23.03
CA GLN A 15 -14.16 -5.54 -22.77
C GLN A 15 -15.56 -5.37 -22.16
N THR A 16 -16.30 -6.45 -21.96
CA THR A 16 -17.72 -6.41 -21.56
C THR A 16 -18.00 -6.84 -20.12
N GLU A 17 -17.03 -7.37 -19.40
CA GLU A 17 -17.23 -7.87 -18.02
C GLU A 17 -16.87 -6.86 -16.91
N TYR A 18 -16.71 -5.60 -17.26
CA TYR A 18 -16.29 -4.52 -16.32
C TYR A 18 -17.30 -4.23 -15.19
N LEU A 19 -18.47 -4.83 -15.18
CA LEU A 19 -19.55 -4.38 -14.33
C LEU A 19 -19.97 -5.31 -13.19
N TYR A 20 -19.54 -6.58 -13.14
CA TYR A 20 -20.20 -7.50 -12.20
C TYR A 20 -19.33 -8.42 -11.33
N ASN A 21 -18.01 -8.45 -11.49
CA ASN A 21 -17.16 -9.29 -10.63
C ASN A 21 -15.97 -8.53 -10.06
N ASN A 22 -16.10 -8.03 -8.84
CA ASN A 22 -15.04 -7.33 -8.11
C ASN A 22 -13.75 -8.17 -7.89
N ASN A 23 -13.77 -9.45 -8.18
CA ASN A 23 -12.63 -10.36 -7.98
C ASN A 23 -11.78 -10.59 -9.25
N THR A 24 -12.27 -10.22 -10.43
CA THR A 24 -11.64 -10.55 -11.71
C THR A 24 -10.52 -9.59 -12.11
N TYR A 25 -10.44 -8.43 -11.45
CA TYR A 25 -9.50 -7.36 -11.81
C TYR A 25 -8.42 -7.10 -10.76
N GLU A 26 -8.49 -7.77 -9.65
CA GLU A 26 -7.47 -7.62 -8.61
C GLU A 26 -6.24 -8.48 -9.00
N PRO A 27 -5.02 -7.93 -8.99
CA PRO A 27 -3.81 -8.66 -9.36
C PRO A 27 -3.44 -9.77 -8.35
N PHE A 28 -4.02 -9.72 -7.16
CA PHE A 28 -3.88 -10.72 -6.11
C PHE A 28 -5.20 -10.83 -5.33
N LYS A 29 -5.42 -11.94 -4.66
CA LYS A 29 -6.65 -12.17 -3.90
C LYS A 29 -6.54 -11.70 -2.47
N GLU A 30 -5.52 -12.17 -1.75
CA GLU A 30 -5.35 -11.91 -0.34
C GLU A 30 -3.94 -11.44 0.00
N VAL A 31 -3.85 -10.64 1.05
CA VAL A 31 -2.58 -10.16 1.61
C VAL A 31 -2.50 -10.49 3.10
N ASP A 32 -1.31 -10.90 3.51
CA ASP A 32 -0.92 -11.04 4.90
C ASP A 32 0.40 -10.29 5.13
N LEU A 33 0.45 -9.49 6.17
CA LEU A 33 1.65 -8.78 6.60
C LEU A 33 2.16 -9.40 7.88
N ILE A 34 3.34 -10.00 7.80
CA ILE A 34 3.99 -10.67 8.93
C ILE A 34 5.13 -9.79 9.44
N ILE A 35 5.08 -9.45 10.70
CA ILE A 35 6.09 -8.64 11.39
C ILE A 35 6.69 -9.47 12.53
N ASN A 36 8.00 -9.68 12.50
CA ASN A 36 8.73 -10.49 13.48
C ASN A 36 8.11 -11.88 13.71
N GLY A 37 7.62 -12.49 12.63
CA GLY A 37 6.99 -13.82 12.68
C GLY A 37 5.52 -13.85 13.06
N ASN A 38 4.92 -12.71 13.42
CA ASN A 38 3.51 -12.61 13.76
C ASN A 38 2.72 -11.86 12.68
N SER A 39 1.56 -12.38 12.29
CA SER A 39 0.66 -11.65 11.38
C SER A 39 0.13 -10.38 12.04
N ARG A 40 0.31 -9.26 11.37
CA ARG A 40 -0.19 -7.95 11.84
C ARG A 40 -1.71 -7.88 11.84
N PHE A 41 -2.33 -8.58 10.89
CA PHE A 41 -3.78 -8.73 10.75
C PHE A 41 -4.07 -10.09 10.10
N ASN A 42 -5.28 -10.61 10.29
CA ASN A 42 -5.73 -11.79 9.54
C ASN A 42 -5.75 -11.47 8.05
N LYS A 43 -5.44 -12.46 7.22
CA LYS A 43 -5.49 -12.31 5.75
C LYS A 43 -6.72 -11.54 5.31
N ARG A 44 -6.51 -10.54 4.47
CA ARG A 44 -7.55 -9.67 3.94
C ARG A 44 -7.52 -9.69 2.42
N TYR A 45 -8.70 -9.57 1.82
CA TYR A 45 -8.84 -9.44 0.38
C TYR A 45 -8.25 -8.14 -0.15
N ALA A 46 -7.80 -8.15 -1.40
CA ALA A 46 -7.24 -6.97 -2.08
C ALA A 46 -8.15 -5.75 -2.01
N THR A 47 -9.46 -5.94 -2.17
CA THR A 47 -10.48 -4.88 -2.05
C THR A 47 -10.46 -4.16 -0.72
N TYR A 48 -10.08 -4.82 0.38
CA TYR A 48 -9.93 -4.17 1.68
C TYR A 48 -8.86 -3.08 1.63
N PHE A 49 -7.72 -3.35 1.01
CA PHE A 49 -6.61 -2.39 0.90
C PHE A 49 -6.89 -1.29 -0.13
N ARG A 50 -7.75 -1.56 -1.12
CA ARG A 50 -8.13 -0.60 -2.15
C ARG A 50 -9.25 0.34 -1.72
N THR A 51 -10.18 -0.11 -0.87
CA THR A 51 -11.40 0.64 -0.53
C THR A 51 -11.49 0.99 0.95
N ILE A 52 -11.40 0.00 1.85
CA ILE A 52 -11.66 0.22 3.28
C ILE A 52 -10.52 0.98 3.93
N GLN A 53 -9.28 0.62 3.67
CA GLN A 53 -8.11 1.34 4.20
C GLN A 53 -8.10 2.82 3.78
N PRO A 54 -8.28 3.19 2.50
CA PRO A 54 -8.38 4.59 2.12
C PRO A 54 -9.57 5.30 2.77
N LYS A 55 -10.73 4.65 2.84
CA LYS A 55 -11.92 5.24 3.44
C LYS A 55 -11.75 5.57 4.92
N THR A 56 -11.03 4.72 5.66
CA THR A 56 -10.86 4.87 7.12
C THR A 56 -9.71 5.78 7.52
N HIS A 57 -8.66 5.85 6.71
CA HIS A 57 -7.41 6.54 7.06
C HIS A 57 -7.12 7.76 6.18
N HIS A 58 -7.74 7.86 5.01
CA HIS A 58 -7.51 8.93 4.04
C HIS A 58 -8.81 9.65 3.72
N SER A 59 -8.70 10.81 3.06
CA SER A 59 -9.84 11.65 2.72
C SER A 59 -10.69 11.10 1.57
N LYS A 60 -10.10 10.29 0.68
CA LYS A 60 -10.78 9.75 -0.51
C LYS A 60 -10.35 8.32 -0.82
N ILE A 61 -11.26 7.57 -1.45
CA ILE A 61 -10.93 6.29 -2.08
C ILE A 61 -10.37 6.59 -3.48
N PRO A 62 -9.18 6.08 -3.85
CA PRO A 62 -8.63 6.25 -5.19
C PRO A 62 -9.55 5.64 -6.26
N ASN A 63 -9.70 6.32 -7.39
CA ASN A 63 -10.45 5.79 -8.54
C ASN A 63 -9.67 4.70 -9.30
N LYS A 64 -8.39 4.54 -8.98
CA LYS A 64 -7.48 3.57 -9.60
C LYS A 64 -7.20 2.41 -8.66
N HIS A 65 -6.73 1.30 -9.19
CA HIS A 65 -6.37 0.11 -8.42
C HIS A 65 -5.05 0.33 -7.68
N ILE A 66 -5.10 1.12 -6.61
CA ILE A 66 -4.00 1.40 -5.70
C ILE A 66 -4.32 0.72 -4.36
N TYR A 67 -3.38 -0.03 -3.84
CA TYR A 67 -3.51 -0.76 -2.59
C TYR A 67 -2.66 -0.08 -1.54
N LEU A 68 -3.23 0.20 -0.39
CA LEU A 68 -2.51 0.87 0.68
C LEU A 68 -2.82 0.28 2.05
N TYR A 69 -1.88 0.42 2.96
CA TYR A 69 -2.04 0.11 4.37
C TYR A 69 -1.41 1.21 5.22
N SER A 70 -2.16 1.73 6.18
CA SER A 70 -1.67 2.76 7.08
C SER A 70 -1.31 2.20 8.45
N PHE A 71 -0.11 2.53 8.93
CA PHE A 71 0.31 2.29 10.32
C PHE A 71 -0.09 3.44 11.24
N SER A 72 -0.52 4.54 10.65
CA SER A 72 -1.00 5.75 11.33
C SER A 72 -2.52 5.80 11.33
N LEU A 73 -3.09 6.39 12.36
CA LEU A 73 -4.54 6.58 12.45
C LEU A 73 -5.04 7.61 11.43
N ASN A 74 -4.31 8.72 11.28
CA ASN A 74 -4.62 9.81 10.37
C ASN A 74 -3.37 10.23 9.59
N PRO A 75 -2.97 9.49 8.52
CA PRO A 75 -1.70 9.73 7.84
C PRO A 75 -1.64 11.05 7.07
N GLU A 76 -2.79 11.65 6.73
CA GLU A 76 -2.84 12.94 6.02
C GLU A 76 -2.70 14.16 6.95
N LYS A 77 -2.73 13.98 8.26
CA LYS A 77 -2.54 15.09 9.20
C LYS A 77 -1.05 15.36 9.41
N HIS A 78 -0.71 16.65 9.55
CA HIS A 78 0.67 17.07 9.83
C HIS A 78 1.20 16.59 11.18
N GLN A 79 0.31 16.44 12.17
CA GLN A 79 0.68 15.86 13.46
C GLN A 79 0.69 14.33 13.38
N PRO A 80 1.78 13.69 13.84
CA PRO A 80 1.87 12.24 13.87
C PRO A 80 0.75 11.59 14.71
N SER A 81 0.12 10.55 14.18
CA SER A 81 -0.93 9.78 14.86
C SER A 81 -0.62 8.29 14.95
N GLY A 82 0.65 7.95 14.92
CA GLY A 82 1.19 6.62 15.00
C GLY A 82 2.20 6.36 13.88
N VAL A 83 3.23 5.59 14.21
CA VAL A 83 4.30 5.20 13.28
C VAL A 83 4.76 3.78 13.59
N LEU A 84 5.30 3.11 12.57
CA LEU A 84 6.03 1.87 12.74
C LEU A 84 7.49 2.10 12.31
N ASN A 85 8.42 1.91 13.24
CA ASN A 85 9.84 2.03 12.92
C ASN A 85 10.38 0.71 12.38
N PHE A 86 10.50 0.62 11.06
CA PHE A 86 10.99 -0.56 10.36
C PHE A 86 12.45 -0.90 10.70
N SER A 87 13.28 0.08 11.07
CA SER A 87 14.68 -0.15 11.47
C SER A 87 14.81 -1.01 12.73
N LYS A 88 13.77 -1.04 13.56
CA LYS A 88 13.74 -1.84 14.80
C LYS A 88 13.13 -3.23 14.62
N LEU A 89 12.67 -3.56 13.42
CA LEU A 89 12.06 -4.85 13.12
C LEU A 89 13.12 -5.84 12.63
N LYS A 90 13.05 -7.07 13.14
CA LYS A 90 13.96 -8.14 12.71
C LYS A 90 13.59 -8.69 11.33
N SER A 91 12.31 -8.76 11.04
CA SER A 91 11.82 -9.25 9.75
C SER A 91 10.45 -8.68 9.44
N VAL A 92 10.24 -8.36 8.17
CA VAL A 92 8.92 -7.98 7.64
C VAL A 92 8.72 -8.78 6.36
N LYS A 93 7.58 -9.46 6.25
CA LYS A 93 7.20 -10.24 5.09
C LYS A 93 5.81 -9.83 4.62
N LEU A 94 5.68 -9.57 3.34
CA LEU A 94 4.41 -9.35 2.67
C LEU A 94 4.09 -10.60 1.85
N ASN A 95 3.05 -11.33 2.23
CA ASN A 95 2.59 -12.50 1.51
C ASN A 95 1.39 -12.13 0.66
N LEU A 96 1.51 -12.32 -0.64
CA LEU A 96 0.42 -12.19 -1.61
C LEU A 96 -0.05 -13.58 -1.99
N THR A 97 -1.33 -13.86 -1.83
CA THR A 97 -1.94 -15.16 -2.15
C THR A 97 -2.71 -15.04 -3.47
N GLU A 98 -2.63 -16.08 -4.29
CA GLU A 98 -3.30 -16.15 -5.59
C GLU A 98 -2.99 -14.92 -6.46
N ALA A 99 -1.73 -14.47 -6.41
CA ALA A 99 -1.25 -13.45 -7.32
C ALA A 99 -1.17 -14.02 -8.75
N ASN A 100 -1.59 -13.21 -9.71
CA ASN A 100 -1.44 -13.57 -11.11
C ASN A 100 0.03 -13.39 -11.50
N THR A 101 0.81 -14.48 -11.44
CA THR A 101 2.27 -14.45 -11.47
C THR A 101 2.87 -14.29 -12.87
N THR A 102 2.06 -14.24 -13.91
CA THR A 102 2.55 -14.10 -15.28
C THR A 102 2.97 -12.64 -15.52
N ASN A 103 4.27 -12.36 -15.45
CA ASN A 103 4.87 -11.05 -15.73
C ASN A 103 4.40 -9.90 -14.82
N MET A 104 4.33 -10.13 -13.51
CA MET A 104 3.92 -9.12 -12.55
C MET A 104 5.15 -8.56 -11.81
N GLU A 105 5.24 -7.23 -11.73
CA GLU A 105 6.19 -6.52 -10.90
C GLU A 105 5.47 -5.96 -9.68
N LEU A 106 6.07 -6.09 -8.50
CA LEU A 106 5.56 -5.52 -7.25
C LEU A 106 6.37 -4.27 -6.90
N LEU A 107 5.71 -3.12 -6.94
CA LEU A 107 6.27 -1.85 -6.48
C LEU A 107 5.72 -1.51 -5.10
N VAL A 108 6.59 -1.43 -4.11
CA VAL A 108 6.22 -1.06 -2.73
C VAL A 108 6.77 0.32 -2.42
N PHE A 109 5.86 1.25 -2.13
CA PHE A 109 6.19 2.60 -1.71
C PHE A 109 5.93 2.76 -0.22
N ALA A 110 6.80 3.47 0.47
CA ALA A 110 6.63 3.81 1.87
C ALA A 110 6.69 5.33 2.07
N VAL A 111 5.73 5.85 2.81
CA VAL A 111 5.71 7.25 3.27
C VAL A 111 6.08 7.26 4.74
N ASN A 112 7.05 8.07 5.11
CA ASN A 112 7.52 8.13 6.47
C ASN A 112 7.83 9.57 6.89
N TYR A 113 7.96 9.81 8.19
CA TYR A 113 8.34 11.10 8.75
C TYR A 113 9.86 11.28 8.69
N ASN A 114 10.27 12.52 8.43
CA ASN A 114 11.66 12.92 8.52
C ASN A 114 11.76 14.30 9.18
N LEU A 115 12.95 14.70 9.60
CA LEU A 115 13.27 15.98 10.18
C LEU A 115 14.26 16.72 9.29
N LEU A 116 13.86 17.90 8.85
CA LEU A 116 14.77 18.82 8.20
C LEU A 116 15.51 19.64 9.28
N ARG A 117 16.83 19.50 9.37
CA ARG A 117 17.67 20.32 10.23
C ARG A 117 18.38 21.39 9.40
N ILE A 118 18.30 22.62 9.86
CA ILE A 118 19.03 23.74 9.26
C ILE A 118 19.96 24.29 10.36
N VAL A 119 21.26 24.16 10.12
CA VAL A 119 22.30 24.65 11.04
C VAL A 119 23.30 25.47 10.23
N ASN A 120 23.55 26.70 10.66
CA ASN A 120 24.49 27.64 10.01
C ASN A 120 24.22 27.81 8.49
N GLY A 121 22.95 27.89 8.10
CA GLY A 121 22.52 28.01 6.69
C GLY A 121 22.63 26.77 5.86
N MET A 122 23.06 25.64 6.42
CA MET A 122 23.08 24.33 5.73
C MET A 122 21.91 23.46 6.18
N GLY A 123 21.14 22.96 5.21
CA GLY A 123 20.03 22.06 5.44
C GLY A 123 20.42 20.60 5.23
N GLY A 124 19.88 19.70 6.05
CA GLY A 124 20.04 18.26 5.90
C GLY A 124 18.90 17.48 6.55
N LEU A 125 18.66 16.27 6.06
CA LEU A 125 17.70 15.36 6.66
C LEU A 125 18.32 14.68 7.89
N ALA A 126 17.56 14.58 8.97
CA ALA A 126 18.00 13.92 10.19
C ALA A 126 18.07 12.39 10.05
N TYR A 127 17.17 11.81 9.22
CA TYR A 127 17.13 10.38 8.96
C TYR A 127 17.51 10.13 7.50
N THR A 128 18.50 9.29 7.29
CA THR A 128 18.85 8.77 5.96
C THR A 128 18.07 7.51 5.69
N SER A 129 17.50 7.38 4.51
CA SER A 129 16.87 6.16 4.01
C SER A 129 17.92 5.13 3.59
#